data_4d23f64931484052b1829dc85ed1fe49
#
_entry.id   4d23f64931484052b1829dc85ed1fe49
#
_cell.length_a   1.000
_cell.length_b   1.000
_cell.length_c   1.000
_cell.angle_alpha   90.00
_cell.angle_beta   90.00
_cell.angle_gamma   90.00
#
_symmetry.space_group_name_H-M   'P 1'
#
loop_
_entity.id
_entity.type
_entity.pdbx_description
1 polymer ?
#
loop_
_entity_poly.entity_id
_entity_poly.type
_entity_poly.pdbx_seq_one_letter_code
_entity_poly.pdbx_strand_id
1 'polypeptide(L)'
;MNKIPQQQYYGWQCFYKQNDEKSTALAKSLQQNLNDSIQKENKRVAMKLDNVYIIKHVEIPISIVECGFLSNTEEEQQLLTDEYQDRLAWGIYNGIMDYFYNN
;
A
#
# COMPACT_ATOMS: atom_id res chain seq x y z
N MET A 1 -9.32 -5.52 4.48
CA MET A 1 -9.21 -4.06 4.56
C MET A 1 -9.78 -3.53 5.85
N ASN A 2 -9.21 -2.48 6.36
CA ASN A 2 -9.65 -1.88 7.62
C ASN A 2 -10.87 -0.99 7.41
N LYS A 3 -11.70 -0.94 8.41
CA LYS A 3 -12.87 -0.06 8.41
C LYS A 3 -12.59 1.12 9.36
N ILE A 4 -12.72 2.32 8.82
CA ILE A 4 -12.50 3.56 9.57
C ILE A 4 -13.82 4.32 9.64
N PRO A 5 -14.14 4.96 10.79
CA PRO A 5 -15.43 5.63 10.93
C PRO A 5 -15.61 6.87 10.06
N GLN A 6 -14.53 7.52 9.62
CA GLN A 6 -14.63 8.75 8.83
C GLN A 6 -14.57 8.45 7.32
N GLN A 7 -15.58 8.89 6.59
CA GLN A 7 -15.64 8.74 5.14
C GLN A 7 -14.52 9.49 4.41
N GLN A 8 -13.85 10.40 5.05
CA GLN A 8 -12.74 11.14 4.48
C GLN A 8 -11.48 10.30 4.27
N TYR A 9 -11.40 9.15 4.94
CA TYR A 9 -10.26 8.25 4.76
C TYR A 9 -10.49 7.37 3.54
N TYR A 10 -9.62 7.48 2.57
CA TYR A 10 -9.70 6.73 1.31
C TYR A 10 -8.30 6.52 0.75
N GLY A 11 -8.21 5.65 -0.27
CA GLY A 11 -6.97 5.41 -0.98
C GLY A 11 -6.31 4.09 -0.56
N TRP A 12 -5.03 4.05 -0.74
CA TRP A 12 -4.21 2.88 -0.49
C TRP A 12 -3.07 3.28 0.43
N GLN A 13 -2.62 2.35 1.24
CA GLN A 13 -1.58 2.64 2.22
C GLN A 13 -0.63 1.45 2.34
N CYS A 14 0.66 1.71 2.22
CA CYS A 14 1.69 0.70 2.41
C CYS A 14 2.32 0.85 3.78
N PHE A 15 2.55 -0.28 4.44
CA PHE A 15 3.15 -0.33 5.76
C PHE A 15 4.42 -1.16 5.72
N TYR A 16 5.35 -0.87 6.62
CA TYR A 16 6.62 -1.59 6.70
C TYR A 16 7.00 -1.90 8.15
N LYS A 17 7.92 -2.86 8.28
CA LYS A 17 8.48 -3.26 9.56
C LYS A 17 9.44 -2.18 10.07
N GLN A 18 9.25 -1.77 11.32
CA GLN A 18 10.11 -0.79 11.97
C GLN A 18 11.56 -1.28 12.04
N ASN A 19 12.50 -0.37 11.86
CA ASN A 19 13.94 -0.64 11.94
C ASN A 19 14.43 -1.69 10.92
N ASP A 20 13.76 -1.77 9.78
CA ASP A 20 14.14 -2.67 8.70
C ASP A 20 14.28 -1.85 7.42
N GLU A 21 15.53 -1.61 7.01
CA GLU A 21 15.80 -0.74 5.86
C GLU A 21 15.23 -1.28 4.57
N LYS A 22 15.30 -2.60 4.37
CA LYS A 22 14.79 -3.22 3.13
C LYS A 22 13.27 -3.17 3.06
N SER A 23 12.60 -3.44 4.18
CA SER A 23 11.13 -3.33 4.23
C SER A 23 10.68 -1.89 4.03
N THR A 24 11.40 -0.94 4.61
CA THR A 24 11.10 0.48 4.41
C THR A 24 11.24 0.87 2.95
N ALA A 25 12.33 0.47 2.29
CA ALA A 25 12.56 0.76 0.88
C ALA A 25 11.48 0.12 -0.01
N LEU A 26 11.10 -1.12 0.29
CA LEU A 26 10.04 -1.81 -0.44
C LEU A 26 8.72 -1.06 -0.31
N ALA A 27 8.33 -0.71 0.91
CA ALA A 27 7.06 -0.04 1.16
C ALA A 27 7.01 1.34 0.51
N LYS A 28 8.11 2.08 0.56
CA LYS A 28 8.18 3.40 -0.10
C LYS A 28 8.05 3.28 -1.61
N SER A 29 8.71 2.29 -2.20
CA SER A 29 8.61 2.03 -3.63
C SER A 29 7.18 1.66 -4.03
N LEU A 30 6.54 0.78 -3.25
CA LEU A 30 5.15 0.39 -3.49
C LEU A 30 4.21 1.59 -3.39
N GLN A 31 4.36 2.39 -2.33
CA GLN A 31 3.48 3.54 -2.11
C GLN A 31 3.59 4.55 -3.27
N GLN A 32 4.81 4.85 -3.70
CA GLN A 32 5.04 5.79 -4.79
C GLN A 32 4.43 5.28 -6.09
N ASN A 33 4.65 4.03 -6.41
CA ASN A 33 4.14 3.46 -7.66
C ASN A 33 2.62 3.31 -7.66
N LEU A 34 2.02 3.02 -6.50
CA LEU A 34 0.56 3.00 -6.39
C LEU A 34 -0.02 4.40 -6.56
N ASN A 35 0.61 5.41 -5.96
CA ASN A 35 0.17 6.79 -6.13
C ASN A 35 0.20 7.19 -7.60
N ASP A 36 1.25 6.80 -8.32
CA ASP A 36 1.40 7.12 -9.74
C ASP A 36 0.40 6.33 -10.61
N SER A 37 0.21 5.06 -10.30
CA SER A 37 -0.62 4.16 -11.12
C SER A 37 -2.10 4.53 -11.08
N ILE A 38 -2.60 4.89 -9.92
CA ILE A 38 -4.04 5.12 -9.74
C ILE A 38 -4.43 6.53 -10.12
N GLN A 39 -3.45 7.45 -10.19
CA GLN A 39 -3.66 8.82 -10.68
C GLN A 39 -4.69 9.62 -9.88
N LYS A 40 -4.88 9.28 -8.61
CA LYS A 40 -5.68 10.08 -7.70
C LYS A 40 -4.78 10.96 -6.88
N GLU A 41 -5.31 12.08 -6.39
CA GLU A 41 -4.57 12.92 -5.47
C GLU A 41 -4.38 12.17 -4.16
N ASN A 42 -3.24 11.53 -4.04
CA ASN A 42 -2.87 10.83 -2.83
C ASN A 42 -1.44 11.20 -2.48
N LYS A 43 -1.30 11.88 -1.35
CA LYS A 43 0.01 12.32 -0.86
C LYS A 43 0.51 11.42 0.26
N ARG A 44 -0.06 10.24 0.40
CA ARG A 44 0.36 9.33 1.45
C ARG A 44 1.78 8.85 1.21
N VAL A 45 2.47 8.63 2.31
CA VAL A 45 3.79 8.02 2.31
C VAL A 45 3.68 6.71 3.08
N ALA A 46 4.61 5.80 2.84
CA ALA A 46 4.64 4.54 3.56
C ALA A 46 4.80 4.78 5.06
N MET A 47 4.15 3.96 5.88
CA MET A 47 4.15 4.10 7.33
C MET A 47 4.63 2.83 8.01
N LYS A 48 5.29 2.99 9.16
CA LYS A 48 5.69 1.84 9.95
C LYS A 48 4.49 1.23 10.68
N LEU A 49 4.57 -0.08 10.91
CA LEU A 49 3.51 -0.82 11.58
C LEU A 49 4.13 -1.82 12.54
N ASP A 50 3.84 -1.68 13.85
CA ASP A 50 4.56 -2.41 14.87
C ASP A 50 3.78 -3.57 15.49
N ASN A 51 2.46 -3.57 15.41
CA ASN A 51 1.61 -4.46 16.18
C ASN A 51 1.01 -5.63 15.39
N VAL A 52 1.58 -5.95 14.25
CA VAL A 52 1.13 -7.06 13.42
C VAL A 52 2.13 -8.20 13.53
N TYR A 53 1.65 -9.37 13.95
CA TYR A 53 2.51 -10.53 14.21
C TYR A 53 3.39 -10.88 13.01
N ILE A 54 2.81 -10.97 11.82
CA ILE A 54 3.56 -11.37 10.62
C ILE A 54 4.68 -10.37 10.30
N ILE A 55 4.41 -9.09 10.48
CA ILE A 55 5.43 -8.06 10.22
C ILE A 55 6.60 -8.18 11.18
N LYS A 56 6.32 -8.51 12.44
CA LYS A 56 7.37 -8.63 13.45
C LYS A 56 8.27 -9.86 13.26
N HIS A 57 7.72 -10.94 12.74
CA HIS A 57 8.38 -12.24 12.78
C HIS A 57 8.92 -12.72 11.45
N VAL A 58 8.66 -12.00 10.36
CA VAL A 58 9.21 -12.32 9.05
C VAL A 58 10.59 -11.66 8.92
N GLU A 59 11.58 -12.42 8.49
CA GLU A 59 12.97 -11.93 8.39
C GLU A 59 13.33 -11.40 7.01
N ILE A 60 12.49 -11.64 6.01
CA ILE A 60 12.69 -11.08 4.68
C ILE A 60 12.02 -9.71 4.58
N PRO A 61 12.35 -8.91 3.56
CA PRO A 61 11.63 -7.64 3.34
C PRO A 61 10.14 -7.88 3.22
N ILE A 62 9.35 -7.10 3.93
CA ILE A 62 7.90 -7.28 3.98
C ILE A 62 7.20 -5.92 3.96
N SER A 63 6.10 -5.85 3.23
CA SER A 63 5.18 -4.71 3.27
C SER A 63 3.75 -5.22 3.26
N ILE A 64 2.88 -4.51 3.96
CA ILE A 64 1.44 -4.74 3.88
C ILE A 64 0.85 -3.60 3.07
N VAL A 65 0.05 -3.94 2.06
CA VAL A 65 -0.62 -2.98 1.21
C VAL A 65 -2.12 -3.04 1.49
N GLU A 66 -2.66 -1.95 2.01
CA GLU A 66 -4.11 -1.80 2.16
C GLU A 66 -4.64 -1.09 0.93
N CYS A 67 -5.55 -1.74 0.21
CA CYS A 67 -5.99 -1.28 -1.10
C CYS A 67 -7.19 -0.32 -1.05
N GLY A 68 -7.72 -0.07 0.13
CA GLY A 68 -8.84 0.85 0.32
C GLY A 68 -9.40 0.73 1.72
N PHE A 69 -10.34 1.61 2.04
CA PHE A 69 -10.97 1.64 3.35
C PHE A 69 -12.46 1.37 3.19
N LEU A 70 -12.97 0.34 3.85
CA LEU A 70 -14.37 -0.06 3.74
C LEU A 70 -15.34 0.98 4.27
N SER A 71 -14.86 1.95 5.07
CA SER A 71 -15.68 3.05 5.56
C SER A 71 -15.98 4.09 4.48
N ASN A 72 -15.29 4.04 3.34
CA ASN A 72 -15.54 4.92 2.20
C ASN A 72 -16.35 4.17 1.16
N THR A 73 -17.62 4.53 1.00
CA THR A 73 -18.56 3.83 0.13
C THR A 73 -18.16 3.87 -1.34
N GLU A 74 -17.68 5.02 -1.81
CA GLU A 74 -17.22 5.16 -3.18
C GLU A 74 -16.04 4.25 -3.47
N GLU A 75 -15.08 4.20 -2.57
CA GLU A 75 -13.89 3.38 -2.73
C GLU A 75 -14.21 1.89 -2.65
N GLU A 76 -15.17 1.51 -1.79
CA GLU A 76 -15.63 0.14 -1.72
C GLU A 76 -16.19 -0.32 -3.07
N GLN A 77 -16.95 0.52 -3.74
CA GLN A 77 -17.47 0.21 -5.07
C GLN A 77 -16.36 0.14 -6.11
N GLN A 78 -15.38 1.05 -6.04
CA GLN A 78 -14.25 1.03 -6.96
C GLN A 78 -13.43 -0.26 -6.87
N LEU A 79 -13.28 -0.81 -5.67
CA LEU A 79 -12.55 -2.05 -5.48
C LEU A 79 -13.18 -3.23 -6.22
N LEU A 80 -14.45 -3.11 -6.60
CA LEU A 80 -15.15 -4.15 -7.35
C LEU A 80 -14.94 -4.03 -8.85
N THR A 81 -14.31 -2.94 -9.33
CA THR A 81 -14.10 -2.76 -10.76
C THR A 81 -12.78 -3.38 -11.20
N ASP A 82 -12.79 -3.96 -12.41
CA ASP A 82 -11.59 -4.55 -13.00
C ASP A 82 -10.52 -3.48 -13.25
N GLU A 83 -10.93 -2.29 -13.68
CA GLU A 83 -10.00 -1.20 -13.95
C GLU A 83 -9.20 -0.82 -12.71
N TYR A 84 -9.87 -0.67 -11.57
CA TYR A 84 -9.20 -0.30 -10.34
C TYR A 84 -8.24 -1.41 -9.87
N GLN A 85 -8.70 -2.65 -9.95
CA GLN A 85 -7.88 -3.80 -9.58
C GLN A 85 -6.65 -3.92 -10.49
N ASP A 86 -6.80 -3.65 -11.77
CA ASP A 86 -5.68 -3.66 -12.71
C ASP A 86 -4.66 -2.58 -12.37
N ARG A 87 -5.11 -1.39 -12.00
CA ARG A 87 -4.22 -0.29 -11.60
C ARG A 87 -3.49 -0.60 -10.30
N LEU A 88 -4.18 -1.22 -9.34
CA LEU A 88 -3.54 -1.68 -8.10
C LEU A 88 -2.44 -2.69 -8.41
N ALA A 89 -2.77 -3.69 -9.22
CA ALA A 89 -1.81 -4.73 -9.60
C ALA A 89 -0.61 -4.14 -10.34
N TRP A 90 -0.84 -3.20 -11.25
CA TRP A 90 0.22 -2.55 -12.00
C TRP A 90 1.13 -1.74 -11.08
N GLY A 91 0.54 -0.99 -10.14
CA GLY A 91 1.31 -0.22 -9.17
C GLY A 91 2.16 -1.11 -8.27
N ILE A 92 1.60 -2.22 -7.82
CA ILE A 92 2.33 -3.19 -6.98
C ILE A 92 3.47 -3.80 -7.77
N TYR A 93 3.21 -4.23 -9.00
CA TYR A 93 4.24 -4.79 -9.87
C TYR A 93 5.40 -3.82 -10.06
N ASN A 94 5.08 -2.58 -10.44
CA ASN A 94 6.12 -1.57 -10.66
C ASN A 94 6.86 -1.24 -9.38
N GLY A 95 6.16 -1.22 -8.24
CA GLY A 95 6.80 -0.98 -6.94
C GLY A 95 7.81 -2.05 -6.60
N ILE A 96 7.46 -3.31 -6.84
CA ILE A 96 8.38 -4.44 -6.60
C ILE A 96 9.57 -4.36 -7.55
N MET A 97 9.33 -4.09 -8.83
CA MET A 97 10.41 -4.02 -9.80
C MET A 97 11.36 -2.87 -9.50
N ASP A 98 10.83 -1.70 -9.18
CA ASP A 98 11.67 -0.56 -8.79
C ASP A 98 12.50 -0.86 -7.55
N TYR A 99 11.91 -1.56 -6.59
CA TYR A 99 12.65 -1.97 -5.39
C TYR A 99 13.85 -2.83 -5.76
N PHE A 100 13.66 -3.84 -6.62
CA PHE A 100 14.74 -4.74 -6.99
C PHE A 100 15.81 -4.08 -7.85
N TYR A 101 15.43 -3.15 -8.71
CA TYR A 101 16.39 -2.49 -9.60
C TYR A 101 17.12 -1.31 -8.94
N ASN A 102 16.56 -0.74 -7.90
CA ASN A 102 17.13 0.45 -7.27
C ASN A 102 17.70 0.21 -5.87
N ASN A 103 17.69 -1.05 -5.43
CA ASN A 103 18.22 -1.40 -4.11
C ASN A 103 19.16 -2.61 -4.16
#